data_34b6e8431e90c12f2941d6f2442c8af8
#
_entry.id   34b6e8431e90c12f2941d6f2442c8af8
#
_cell.length_a   1.000
_cell.length_b   1.000
_cell.length_c   1.000
_cell.angle_alpha   90.00
_cell.angle_beta   90.00
_cell.angle_gamma   90.00
#
_symmetry.space_group_name_H-M   'P 1'
#
loop_
_entity.id
_entity.type
_entity.pdbx_description
1 polymer ?
#
loop_
_entity_poly.entity_id
_entity_poly.type
_entity_poly.pdbx_seq_one_letter_code
_entity_poly.pdbx_strand_id
1 'polypeptide(L)'
;MIERQSALALLAEKKTPPSLLQHALASEAIMRALAQHFGENEDLWGLTGLLHDLDYPATVENAARHGLDTAEMLAGQLPDEALTAIRAHNAEMNGAAGPASRFDYALRCGETVTGLISAAALMRPTGMEGMEVKSIKKKMKDKAFAASVCRDNIRQCAEAGLELDAFLALSIEAMRAHAAELGLSK
;
A
#
# COMPACT_ATOMS: atom_id res chain seq x y z
N MET A 1 -2.03 -9.35 18.40
CA MET A 1 -1.65 -8.54 17.24
C MET A 1 -0.56 -7.59 17.65
N ILE A 2 0.46 -7.39 16.81
CA ILE A 2 1.56 -6.44 17.07
C ILE A 2 1.04 -5.00 17.24
N GLU A 3 1.67 -4.22 18.11
CA GLU A 3 1.38 -2.79 18.29
C GLU A 3 2.06 -1.95 17.21
N ARG A 4 1.44 -0.82 16.78
CA ARG A 4 2.00 0.07 15.73
C ARG A 4 3.43 0.53 16.03
N GLN A 5 3.72 0.88 17.28
CA GLN A 5 5.07 1.29 17.67
C GLN A 5 6.10 0.18 17.48
N SER A 6 5.73 -1.05 17.81
CA SER A 6 6.58 -2.23 17.60
C SER A 6 6.76 -2.52 16.10
N ALA A 7 5.72 -2.32 15.28
CA ALA A 7 5.80 -2.45 13.83
C ALA A 7 6.79 -1.43 13.21
N LEU A 8 6.76 -0.18 13.65
CA LEU A 8 7.75 0.84 13.23
C LEU A 8 9.16 0.49 13.69
N ALA A 9 9.32 -0.09 14.88
CA ALA A 9 10.63 -0.57 15.34
C ALA A 9 11.17 -1.72 14.48
N LEU A 10 10.31 -2.65 14.03
CA LEU A 10 10.70 -3.69 13.08
C LEU A 10 11.18 -3.11 11.74
N LEU A 11 10.48 -2.12 11.18
CA LEU A 11 10.91 -1.45 9.95
C LEU A 11 12.29 -0.79 10.12
N ALA A 12 12.53 -0.15 11.27
CA ALA A 12 13.82 0.44 11.59
C ALA A 12 14.93 -0.62 11.75
N GLU A 13 14.64 -1.74 12.41
CA GLU A 13 15.57 -2.88 12.55
C GLU A 13 15.96 -3.47 11.20
N LYS A 14 15.00 -3.59 10.27
CA LYS A 14 15.24 -4.05 8.90
C LYS A 14 15.95 -3.01 8.02
N LYS A 15 16.29 -1.83 8.58
CA LYS A 15 16.96 -0.73 7.87
C LYS A 15 16.17 -0.30 6.61
N THR A 16 14.87 -0.26 6.74
CA THR A 16 13.97 0.15 5.66
C THR A 16 14.38 1.53 5.11
N PRO A 17 14.67 1.66 3.82
CA PRO A 17 15.05 2.94 3.23
C PRO A 17 13.95 3.99 3.38
N PRO A 18 14.28 5.29 3.44
CA PRO A 18 13.28 6.35 3.62
C PRO A 18 12.12 6.31 2.61
N SER A 19 12.41 6.02 1.34
CA SER A 19 11.37 5.92 0.30
C SER A 19 10.43 4.74 0.52
N LEU A 20 10.95 3.62 1.00
CA LEU A 20 10.13 2.44 1.32
C LEU A 20 9.35 2.66 2.63
N LEU A 21 9.92 3.36 3.60
CA LEU A 21 9.18 3.76 4.81
C LEU A 21 8.01 4.70 4.46
N GLN A 22 8.22 5.66 3.56
CA GLN A 22 7.14 6.53 3.07
C GLN A 22 6.05 5.72 2.36
N HIS A 23 6.42 4.72 1.55
CA HIS A 23 5.49 3.79 0.92
C HIS A 23 4.69 2.98 1.97
N ALA A 24 5.35 2.44 2.97
CA ALA A 24 4.72 1.69 4.06
C ALA A 24 3.71 2.54 4.84
N LEU A 25 4.07 3.79 5.20
CA LEU A 25 3.19 4.74 5.88
C LEU A 25 2.00 5.17 5.00
N ALA A 26 2.23 5.38 3.69
CA ALA A 26 1.15 5.68 2.75
C ALA A 26 0.18 4.51 2.60
N SER A 27 0.71 3.28 2.54
CA SER A 27 -0.08 2.05 2.50
C SER A 27 -0.88 1.86 3.79
N GLU A 28 -0.29 2.12 4.96
CA GLU A 28 -1.02 2.14 6.24
C GLU A 28 -2.20 3.12 6.19
N ALA A 29 -1.97 4.36 5.76
CA ALA A 29 -3.00 5.39 5.72
C ALA A 29 -4.18 4.99 4.81
N ILE A 30 -3.89 4.46 3.62
CA ILE A 30 -4.93 4.00 2.68
C ILE A 30 -5.67 2.79 3.25
N MET A 31 -4.96 1.81 3.81
CA MET A 31 -5.59 0.61 4.36
C MET A 31 -6.49 0.92 5.56
N ARG A 32 -6.12 1.86 6.44
CA ARG A 32 -7.01 2.35 7.52
C ARG A 32 -8.27 2.99 6.96
N ALA A 33 -8.13 3.84 5.93
CA ALA A 33 -9.28 4.49 5.31
C ALA A 33 -10.21 3.50 4.60
N LEU A 34 -9.65 2.46 3.96
CA LEU A 34 -10.44 1.37 3.36
C LEU A 34 -11.17 0.55 4.43
N ALA A 35 -10.50 0.22 5.54
CA ALA A 35 -11.11 -0.48 6.66
C ALA A 35 -12.28 0.32 7.23
N GLN A 36 -12.10 1.62 7.48
CA GLN A 36 -13.16 2.51 7.93
C GLN A 36 -14.34 2.55 6.96
N HIS A 37 -14.07 2.64 5.65
CA HIS A 37 -15.09 2.64 4.62
C HIS A 37 -15.93 1.35 4.61
N PHE A 38 -15.29 0.20 4.84
CA PHE A 38 -15.95 -1.11 4.81
C PHE A 38 -16.49 -1.57 6.18
N GLY A 39 -16.23 -0.82 7.26
CA GLY A 39 -16.60 -1.22 8.62
C GLY A 39 -15.75 -2.37 9.16
N GLU A 40 -14.51 -2.49 8.69
CA GLU A 40 -13.53 -3.51 9.07
C GLU A 40 -12.59 -3.01 10.19
N ASN A 41 -11.70 -3.87 10.65
CA ASN A 41 -10.74 -3.52 11.71
C ASN A 41 -9.62 -2.62 11.17
N GLU A 42 -9.66 -1.32 11.52
CA GLU A 42 -8.70 -0.32 11.06
C GLU A 42 -7.26 -0.63 11.49
N ASP A 43 -7.06 -1.16 12.70
CA ASP A 43 -5.71 -1.48 13.18
C ASP A 43 -5.12 -2.67 12.44
N LEU A 44 -5.92 -3.70 12.20
CA LEU A 44 -5.48 -4.87 11.44
C LEU A 44 -5.11 -4.49 10.00
N TRP A 45 -5.99 -3.77 9.33
CA TRP A 45 -5.75 -3.39 7.94
C TRP A 45 -4.58 -2.41 7.81
N GLY A 46 -4.51 -1.43 8.72
CA GLY A 46 -3.42 -0.47 8.74
C GLY A 46 -2.06 -1.11 8.99
N LEU A 47 -1.96 -2.00 9.99
CA LEU A 47 -0.72 -2.73 10.29
C LEU A 47 -0.29 -3.65 9.14
N THR A 48 -1.24 -4.24 8.44
CA THR A 48 -0.96 -5.06 7.26
C THR A 48 -0.38 -4.19 6.14
N GLY A 49 -0.96 -3.00 5.89
CA GLY A 49 -0.42 -2.03 4.94
C GLY A 49 0.96 -1.51 5.35
N LEU A 50 1.19 -1.26 6.65
CA LEU A 50 2.49 -0.78 7.16
C LEU A 50 3.61 -1.81 6.99
N LEU A 51 3.29 -3.10 7.13
CA LEU A 51 4.30 -4.16 7.22
C LEU A 51 4.40 -5.05 5.98
N HIS A 52 3.57 -4.85 4.94
CA HIS A 52 3.50 -5.77 3.79
C HIS A 52 4.85 -5.98 3.10
N ASP A 53 5.70 -4.97 3.08
CA ASP A 53 7.01 -4.92 2.43
C ASP A 53 8.20 -5.07 3.42
N LEU A 54 7.99 -5.64 4.61
CA LEU A 54 9.03 -5.75 5.64
C LEU A 54 10.28 -6.49 5.16
N ASP A 55 10.13 -7.45 4.24
CA ASP A 55 11.21 -8.22 3.63
C ASP A 55 11.88 -7.55 2.45
N TYR A 56 11.27 -6.50 1.88
CA TYR A 56 11.72 -5.91 0.61
C TYR A 56 13.21 -5.53 0.59
N PRO A 57 13.80 -4.95 1.66
CA PRO A 57 15.23 -4.66 1.67
C PRO A 57 16.14 -5.87 1.46
N ALA A 58 15.66 -7.07 1.82
CA ALA A 58 16.39 -8.33 1.67
C ALA A 58 16.00 -9.12 0.42
N THR A 59 14.83 -8.84 -0.17
CA THR A 59 14.25 -9.61 -1.28
C THR A 59 14.26 -8.87 -2.61
N VAL A 60 14.79 -7.65 -2.68
CA VAL A 60 14.84 -6.82 -3.90
C VAL A 60 15.47 -7.55 -5.09
N GLU A 61 16.47 -8.39 -4.87
CA GLU A 61 17.12 -9.22 -5.89
C GLU A 61 16.49 -10.63 -5.99
N ASN A 62 15.48 -10.93 -5.17
CA ASN A 62 14.82 -12.23 -5.12
C ASN A 62 13.30 -12.09 -4.96
N ALA A 63 12.64 -11.59 -5.99
CA ALA A 63 11.20 -11.33 -5.98
C ALA A 63 10.35 -12.58 -5.65
N ALA A 64 10.90 -13.79 -5.86
CA ALA A 64 10.22 -15.04 -5.50
C ALA A 64 10.06 -15.24 -3.98
N ARG A 65 10.80 -14.50 -3.16
CA ARG A 65 10.66 -14.52 -1.69
C ARG A 65 9.86 -13.34 -1.14
N HIS A 66 9.68 -12.28 -1.94
CA HIS A 66 9.00 -11.08 -1.52
C HIS A 66 7.54 -11.35 -1.14
N GLY A 67 7.16 -10.90 0.05
CA GLY A 67 5.87 -11.15 0.70
C GLY A 67 5.81 -12.49 1.45
N LEU A 68 6.58 -13.51 1.02
CA LEU A 68 6.66 -14.79 1.74
C LEU A 68 7.48 -14.64 3.02
N ASP A 69 8.65 -14.02 2.93
CA ASP A 69 9.52 -13.80 4.08
C ASP A 69 8.87 -12.86 5.10
N THR A 70 8.16 -11.81 4.63
CA THR A 70 7.36 -10.95 5.52
C THR A 70 6.32 -11.77 6.28
N ALA A 71 5.56 -12.63 5.61
CA ALA A 71 4.53 -13.44 6.25
C ALA A 71 5.14 -14.43 7.26
N GLU A 72 6.30 -15.00 6.97
CA GLU A 72 7.04 -15.86 7.91
C GLU A 72 7.51 -15.08 9.15
N MET A 73 8.06 -13.87 8.99
CA MET A 73 8.51 -13.00 10.08
C MET A 73 7.37 -12.56 10.99
N LEU A 74 6.17 -12.35 10.42
CA LEU A 74 5.00 -11.86 11.15
C LEU A 74 4.08 -12.97 11.67
N ALA A 75 4.44 -14.24 11.50
CA ALA A 75 3.69 -15.37 12.02
C ALA A 75 3.52 -15.26 13.54
N GLY A 76 2.27 -15.40 14.01
CA GLY A 76 1.91 -15.20 15.43
C GLY A 76 1.81 -13.73 15.87
N GLN A 77 2.21 -12.77 15.04
CA GLN A 77 2.10 -11.32 15.32
C GLN A 77 0.92 -10.68 14.60
N LEU A 78 0.56 -11.20 13.42
CA LEU A 78 -0.66 -10.85 12.69
C LEU A 78 -1.55 -12.09 12.49
N PRO A 79 -2.87 -11.92 12.34
CA PRO A 79 -3.79 -13.01 11.99
C PRO A 79 -3.49 -13.59 10.60
N ASP A 80 -3.89 -14.85 10.38
CA ASP A 80 -3.65 -15.58 9.13
C ASP A 80 -4.22 -14.88 7.88
N GLU A 81 -5.34 -14.18 8.01
CA GLU A 81 -5.92 -13.40 6.91
C GLU A 81 -5.00 -12.29 6.44
N ALA A 82 -4.31 -11.59 7.36
CA ALA A 82 -3.33 -10.56 7.03
C ALA A 82 -2.09 -11.17 6.37
N LEU A 83 -1.60 -12.30 6.90
CA LEU A 83 -0.46 -13.03 6.32
C LEU A 83 -0.78 -13.56 4.92
N THR A 84 -2.04 -13.93 4.68
CA THR A 84 -2.52 -14.35 3.35
C THR A 84 -2.53 -13.16 2.39
N ALA A 85 -3.07 -12.01 2.80
CA ALA A 85 -3.06 -10.80 1.98
C ALA A 85 -1.63 -10.36 1.63
N ILE A 86 -0.69 -10.44 2.59
CA ILE A 86 0.72 -10.14 2.37
C ILE A 86 1.35 -11.10 1.34
N ARG A 87 1.08 -12.40 1.40
CA ARG A 87 1.57 -13.34 0.38
C ARG A 87 0.97 -13.05 -1.00
N ALA A 88 -0.32 -12.73 -1.03
CA ALA A 88 -1.07 -12.54 -2.26
C ALA A 88 -0.73 -11.23 -3.01
N HIS A 89 -0.17 -10.21 -2.31
CA HIS A 89 0.09 -8.93 -2.96
C HIS A 89 1.14 -9.02 -4.09
N ASN A 90 2.05 -10.00 -4.03
CA ASN A 90 3.10 -10.25 -5.03
C ASN A 90 2.99 -11.67 -5.64
N ALA A 91 1.80 -12.24 -5.72
CA ALA A 91 1.57 -13.64 -6.10
C ALA A 91 2.16 -14.00 -7.48
N GLU A 92 2.20 -13.07 -8.44
CA GLU A 92 2.75 -13.28 -9.77
C GLU A 92 4.25 -13.60 -9.75
N MET A 93 4.97 -13.14 -8.75
CA MET A 93 6.42 -13.31 -8.65
C MET A 93 6.82 -14.39 -7.63
N ASN A 94 6.05 -14.53 -6.54
CA ASN A 94 6.40 -15.43 -5.45
C ASN A 94 5.69 -16.80 -5.52
N GLY A 95 4.76 -16.98 -6.46
CA GLY A 95 4.05 -18.23 -6.68
C GLY A 95 2.99 -18.57 -5.62
N ALA A 96 2.65 -17.64 -4.73
CA ALA A 96 1.53 -17.80 -3.81
C ALA A 96 0.18 -17.79 -4.53
N ALA A 97 -0.89 -18.16 -3.82
CA ALA A 97 -2.24 -17.95 -4.33
C ALA A 97 -2.50 -16.44 -4.51
N GLY A 98 -3.10 -16.08 -5.64
CA GLY A 98 -3.49 -14.69 -5.91
C GLY A 98 -4.59 -14.20 -4.95
N PRO A 99 -4.88 -12.88 -4.98
CA PRO A 99 -5.93 -12.28 -4.15
C PRO A 99 -7.28 -12.99 -4.34
N ALA A 100 -7.99 -13.24 -3.24
CA ALA A 100 -9.30 -13.92 -3.25
C ALA A 100 -10.33 -13.24 -2.34
N SER A 101 -9.87 -12.55 -1.29
CA SER A 101 -10.74 -11.82 -0.35
C SER A 101 -10.74 -10.33 -0.65
N ARG A 102 -11.76 -9.62 -0.11
CA ARG A 102 -11.77 -8.15 -0.11
C ARG A 102 -10.48 -7.58 0.46
N PHE A 103 -9.98 -8.16 1.54
CA PHE A 103 -8.76 -7.70 2.21
C PHE A 103 -7.53 -7.83 1.30
N ASP A 104 -7.40 -8.96 0.60
CA ASP A 104 -6.28 -9.19 -0.32
C ASP A 104 -6.28 -8.15 -1.46
N TYR A 105 -7.45 -7.94 -2.09
CA TYR A 105 -7.59 -6.93 -3.15
C TYR A 105 -7.38 -5.51 -2.63
N ALA A 106 -7.88 -5.20 -1.42
CA ALA A 106 -7.70 -3.89 -0.80
C ALA A 106 -6.21 -3.60 -0.53
N LEU A 107 -5.46 -4.57 0.02
CA LEU A 107 -4.02 -4.41 0.21
C LEU A 107 -3.35 -4.16 -1.13
N ARG A 108 -3.60 -5.00 -2.13
CA ARG A 108 -2.94 -4.94 -3.42
C ARG A 108 -3.20 -3.64 -4.18
N CYS A 109 -4.45 -3.18 -4.26
CA CYS A 109 -4.74 -1.90 -4.91
C CYS A 109 -4.28 -0.72 -4.06
N GLY A 110 -4.40 -0.82 -2.73
CA GLY A 110 -4.05 0.23 -1.77
C GLY A 110 -2.55 0.53 -1.74
N GLU A 111 -1.69 -0.50 -1.68
CA GLU A 111 -0.24 -0.31 -1.75
C GLU A 111 0.18 0.21 -3.13
N THR A 112 -0.31 -0.41 -4.21
CA THR A 112 0.10 -0.06 -5.57
C THR A 112 -0.24 1.40 -5.94
N VAL A 113 -1.39 1.94 -5.50
CA VAL A 113 -1.79 3.31 -5.84
C VAL A 113 -0.92 4.37 -5.17
N THR A 114 -0.25 4.05 -4.05
CA THR A 114 0.64 4.98 -3.35
C THR A 114 1.73 5.52 -4.25
N GLY A 115 2.35 4.66 -5.06
CA GLY A 115 3.41 5.03 -5.99
C GLY A 115 2.95 6.03 -7.04
N LEU A 116 1.72 5.87 -7.57
CA LEU A 116 1.16 6.78 -8.56
C LEU A 116 0.84 8.15 -7.95
N ILE A 117 0.21 8.18 -6.77
CA ILE A 117 -0.17 9.41 -6.06
C ILE A 117 1.08 10.15 -5.59
N SER A 118 2.05 9.46 -5.00
CA SER A 118 3.32 10.06 -4.55
C SER A 118 4.09 10.69 -5.71
N ALA A 119 4.24 9.99 -6.83
CA ALA A 119 4.89 10.52 -8.02
C ALA A 119 4.16 11.76 -8.55
N ALA A 120 2.82 11.76 -8.53
CA ALA A 120 2.03 12.92 -8.94
C ALA A 120 2.21 14.11 -7.99
N ALA A 121 2.24 13.89 -6.68
CA ALA A 121 2.44 14.92 -5.66
C ALA A 121 3.83 15.56 -5.77
N LEU A 122 4.87 14.76 -5.93
CA LEU A 122 6.25 15.25 -6.04
C LEU A 122 6.47 16.17 -7.24
N MET A 123 5.72 15.99 -8.33
CA MET A 123 5.78 16.86 -9.53
C MET A 123 4.98 18.16 -9.39
N ARG A 124 4.17 18.30 -8.36
CA ARG A 124 3.31 19.48 -8.16
C ARG A 124 4.01 20.49 -7.26
N PRO A 125 3.93 21.80 -7.55
CA PRO A 125 4.45 22.84 -6.64
C PRO A 125 3.72 22.85 -5.30
N THR A 126 2.49 22.33 -5.22
CA THR A 126 1.64 22.29 -4.03
C THR A 126 1.57 20.88 -3.38
N GLY A 127 2.37 19.92 -3.86
CA GLY A 127 2.33 18.56 -3.33
C GLY A 127 0.93 17.93 -3.41
N MET A 128 0.43 17.47 -2.27
CA MET A 128 -0.92 16.87 -2.15
C MET A 128 -2.05 17.90 -2.15
N GLU A 129 -1.76 19.18 -1.87
CA GLU A 129 -2.80 20.21 -1.81
C GLU A 129 -3.51 20.38 -3.15
N GLY A 130 -4.84 20.36 -3.15
CA GLY A 130 -5.67 20.51 -4.35
C GLY A 130 -5.49 19.36 -5.38
N MET A 131 -4.97 18.19 -4.96
CA MET A 131 -4.93 17.03 -5.86
C MET A 131 -6.34 16.46 -6.03
N GLU A 132 -6.73 16.21 -7.27
CA GLU A 132 -8.05 15.72 -7.66
C GLU A 132 -7.98 14.36 -8.34
N VAL A 133 -9.04 13.55 -8.22
CA VAL A 133 -9.22 12.25 -8.90
C VAL A 133 -8.95 12.36 -10.41
N LYS A 134 -9.46 13.39 -11.06
CA LYS A 134 -9.26 13.64 -12.50
C LYS A 134 -7.78 13.70 -12.87
N SER A 135 -6.96 14.29 -12.02
CA SER A 135 -5.51 14.38 -12.23
C SER A 135 -4.86 12.98 -12.21
N ILE A 136 -5.20 12.17 -11.22
CA ILE A 136 -4.66 10.81 -11.09
C ILE A 136 -5.17 9.91 -12.22
N LYS A 137 -6.45 10.00 -12.61
CA LYS A 137 -6.99 9.26 -13.78
C LYS A 137 -6.25 9.60 -15.07
N LYS A 138 -5.84 10.85 -15.26
CA LYS A 138 -5.00 11.24 -16.41
C LYS A 138 -3.64 10.55 -16.35
N LYS A 139 -3.01 10.48 -15.16
CA LYS A 139 -1.74 9.78 -14.94
C LYS A 139 -1.86 8.27 -15.12
N MET A 140 -2.99 7.67 -14.78
CA MET A 140 -3.24 6.25 -15.06
C MET A 140 -3.24 5.91 -16.56
N LYS A 141 -3.61 6.84 -17.41
CA LYS A 141 -3.58 6.66 -18.88
C LYS A 141 -2.18 6.82 -19.47
N ASP A 142 -1.31 7.55 -18.79
CA ASP A 142 0.07 7.80 -19.20
C ASP A 142 0.96 6.66 -18.70
N LYS A 143 1.28 5.71 -19.57
CA LYS A 143 2.10 4.54 -19.23
C LYS A 143 3.55 4.89 -18.91
N ALA A 144 4.07 6.03 -19.40
CA ALA A 144 5.43 6.48 -19.13
C ALA A 144 5.55 7.11 -17.74
N PHE A 145 4.45 7.67 -17.22
CA PHE A 145 4.43 8.26 -15.88
C PHE A 145 4.43 7.16 -14.82
N ALA A 146 5.38 7.20 -13.87
CA ALA A 146 5.56 6.17 -12.84
C ALA A 146 5.42 4.75 -13.45
N ALA A 147 6.27 4.43 -14.43
CA ALA A 147 6.12 3.27 -15.31
C ALA A 147 6.16 1.92 -14.56
N SER A 148 6.79 1.86 -13.38
CA SER A 148 6.86 0.67 -12.53
C SER A 148 5.53 0.34 -11.81
N VAL A 149 4.60 1.31 -11.71
CA VAL A 149 3.32 1.09 -11.03
C VAL A 149 2.37 0.28 -11.92
N CYS A 150 1.88 -0.85 -11.43
CA CYS A 150 0.93 -1.71 -12.14
C CYS A 150 -0.49 -1.12 -12.07
N ARG A 151 -0.99 -0.58 -13.22
CA ARG A 151 -2.33 0.02 -13.28
C ARG A 151 -3.45 -1.00 -13.13
N ASP A 152 -3.20 -2.25 -13.49
CA ASP A 152 -4.20 -3.30 -13.38
C ASP A 152 -4.42 -3.69 -11.91
N ASN A 153 -3.37 -3.68 -11.09
CA ASN A 153 -3.52 -3.83 -9.63
C ASN A 153 -4.39 -2.72 -9.03
N ILE A 154 -4.20 -1.46 -9.45
CA ILE A 154 -5.03 -0.34 -8.99
C ILE A 154 -6.52 -0.57 -9.35
N ARG A 155 -6.81 -1.10 -10.55
CA ARG A 155 -8.19 -1.38 -11.00
C ARG A 155 -8.86 -2.51 -10.23
N GLN A 156 -8.09 -3.37 -9.57
CA GLN A 156 -8.63 -4.42 -8.72
C GLN A 156 -9.36 -3.88 -7.46
N CYS A 157 -9.38 -2.56 -7.26
CA CYS A 157 -10.28 -1.94 -6.28
C CYS A 157 -11.77 -2.32 -6.50
N ALA A 158 -12.15 -2.65 -7.75
CA ALA A 158 -13.50 -3.15 -8.06
C ALA A 158 -13.77 -4.50 -7.38
N GLU A 159 -12.78 -5.39 -7.32
CA GLU A 159 -12.85 -6.68 -6.64
C GLU A 159 -12.91 -6.51 -5.11
N ALA A 160 -12.30 -5.44 -4.59
CA ALA A 160 -12.45 -5.06 -3.19
C ALA A 160 -13.85 -4.48 -2.88
N GLY A 161 -14.62 -4.10 -3.89
CA GLY A 161 -15.98 -3.55 -3.76
C GLY A 161 -16.05 -2.02 -3.86
N LEU A 162 -15.06 -1.36 -4.47
CA LEU A 162 -15.05 0.08 -4.70
C LEU A 162 -14.89 0.42 -6.19
N GLU A 163 -15.74 1.33 -6.67
CA GLU A 163 -15.53 1.96 -7.97
C GLU A 163 -14.22 2.77 -7.98
N LEU A 164 -13.53 2.78 -9.12
CA LEU A 164 -12.21 3.41 -9.26
C LEU A 164 -12.18 4.88 -8.78
N ASP A 165 -13.20 5.67 -9.11
CA ASP A 165 -13.23 7.09 -8.74
C ASP A 165 -13.38 7.27 -7.22
N ALA A 166 -14.19 6.43 -6.57
CA ALA A 166 -14.33 6.43 -5.12
C ALA A 166 -13.05 5.95 -4.43
N PHE A 167 -12.41 4.91 -4.95
CA PHE A 167 -11.13 4.41 -4.45
C PHE A 167 -10.03 5.47 -4.54
N LEU A 168 -9.90 6.14 -5.70
CA LEU A 168 -8.90 7.20 -5.88
C LEU A 168 -9.18 8.40 -4.97
N ALA A 169 -10.46 8.78 -4.79
CA ALA A 169 -10.82 9.87 -3.88
C ALA A 169 -10.41 9.54 -2.43
N LEU A 170 -10.77 8.35 -1.95
CA LEU A 170 -10.40 7.87 -0.62
C LEU A 170 -8.88 7.82 -0.44
N SER A 171 -8.14 7.28 -1.41
CA SER A 171 -6.68 7.17 -1.35
C SER A 171 -5.99 8.54 -1.33
N ILE A 172 -6.48 9.50 -2.12
CA ILE A 172 -5.96 10.87 -2.13
C ILE A 172 -6.20 11.54 -0.77
N GLU A 173 -7.39 11.42 -0.18
CA GLU A 173 -7.71 12.01 1.12
C GLU A 173 -6.88 11.38 2.24
N ALA A 174 -6.75 10.05 2.26
CA ALA A 174 -5.93 9.34 3.23
C ALA A 174 -4.47 9.81 3.20
N MET A 175 -3.86 9.87 2.01
CA MET A 175 -2.49 10.34 1.86
C MET A 175 -2.34 11.84 2.12
N ARG A 176 -3.36 12.65 1.81
CA ARG A 176 -3.35 14.09 2.10
C ARG A 176 -3.35 14.38 3.59
N ALA A 177 -4.13 13.65 4.37
CA ALA A 177 -4.16 13.79 5.83
C ALA A 177 -2.78 13.55 6.48
N HIS A 178 -1.93 12.75 5.84
CA HIS A 178 -0.58 12.39 6.29
C HIS A 178 0.53 13.02 5.44
N ALA A 179 0.23 14.03 4.60
CA ALA A 179 1.16 14.54 3.60
C ALA A 179 2.49 15.03 4.17
N ALA A 180 2.50 15.61 5.37
CA ALA A 180 3.72 16.06 6.05
C ALA A 180 4.62 14.86 6.42
N GLU A 181 4.06 13.82 7.02
CA GLU A 181 4.77 12.59 7.41
C GLU A 181 5.30 11.85 6.18
N LEU A 182 4.54 11.86 5.09
CA LEU A 182 4.90 11.24 3.82
C LEU A 182 5.90 12.07 2.98
N GLY A 183 6.30 13.28 3.42
CA GLY A 183 7.16 14.17 2.64
C GLY A 183 6.50 14.71 1.38
N LEU A 184 5.17 14.78 1.33
CA LEU A 184 4.38 15.20 0.18
C LEU A 184 3.70 16.58 0.37
N SER A 185 3.97 17.24 1.49
CA SER A 185 3.64 18.66 1.71
C SER A 185 4.69 19.57 1.08
N LYS A 186 4.27 20.73 0.60
CA LYS A 186 5.17 21.78 0.05
C LYS A 186 4.71 23.15 0.51
#